data_6849a929e800b46439da4cb0ad08a663
#
_entry.id   6849a929e800b46439da4cb0ad08a663
#
_cell.length_a   1.000
_cell.length_b   1.000
_cell.length_c   1.000
_cell.angle_alpha   90.00
_cell.angle_beta   90.00
_cell.angle_gamma   90.00
#
_symmetry.space_group_name_H-M   'P 1'
#
loop_
_entity.id
_entity.type
_entity.pdbx_description
1 polymer ?
#
loop_
_entity_poly.entity_id
_entity_poly.type
_entity_poly.pdbx_seq_one_letter_code
_entity_poly.pdbx_strand_id
1 'polypeptide(L)'
;MSMITVIGNLVADPESKNAGGHSLAKLRVASNERIKDTDGQWKDGDTTYVDVTCWRKLAEGVTSLRKGQRVVVYGKLKGHSFERKDGTKGYAYEIEATDVGASIMARGAASLDSRPIEPDLENPWS
;
A
#
# COMPACT_ATOMS: atom_id res chain seq x y z
N MET A 1 -18.50 3.13 7.87
CA MET A 1 -17.28 2.56 7.29
C MET A 1 -16.09 3.43 7.67
N SER A 2 -15.02 2.80 8.10
CA SER A 2 -13.84 3.54 8.55
C SER A 2 -12.90 3.81 7.40
N MET A 3 -12.40 5.02 7.33
CA MET A 3 -11.28 5.36 6.45
C MET A 3 -9.99 5.10 7.19
N ILE A 4 -9.00 4.61 6.48
CA ILE A 4 -7.70 4.25 7.06
C ILE A 4 -6.57 4.65 6.12
N THR A 5 -5.43 4.96 6.70
CA THR A 5 -4.19 5.17 5.95
C THR A 5 -3.18 4.10 6.38
N VAL A 6 -2.59 3.43 5.41
CA VAL A 6 -1.56 2.41 5.66
C VAL A 6 -0.31 2.77 4.89
N ILE A 7 0.82 2.68 5.55
CA ILE A 7 2.13 2.89 4.94
C ILE A 7 2.90 1.58 5.04
N GLY A 8 3.41 1.11 3.94
CA GLY A 8 4.17 -0.13 3.92
C GLY A 8 4.79 -0.39 2.56
N ASN A 9 5.34 -1.58 2.40
CA ASN A 9 6.03 -1.95 1.18
C ASN A 9 5.22 -2.99 0.40
N LEU A 10 5.21 -2.86 -0.92
CA LEU A 10 4.59 -3.86 -1.77
C LEU A 10 5.36 -5.17 -1.69
N VAL A 11 4.64 -6.27 -1.46
CA VAL A 11 5.24 -7.61 -1.38
C VAL A 11 5.34 -8.28 -2.75
N ALA A 12 4.64 -7.72 -3.73
CA ALA A 12 4.64 -8.22 -5.11
C ALA A 12 4.29 -7.07 -6.04
N ASP A 13 4.51 -7.27 -7.34
CA ASP A 13 4.05 -6.32 -8.35
C ASP A 13 2.52 -6.26 -8.34
N PRO A 14 1.93 -5.09 -8.67
CA PRO A 14 0.48 -4.99 -8.76
C PRO A 14 -0.10 -5.98 -9.78
N GLU A 15 -1.21 -6.59 -9.42
CA GLU A 15 -1.91 -7.52 -10.27
C GLU A 15 -3.10 -6.81 -10.92
N SER A 16 -3.05 -6.66 -12.24
CA SER A 16 -4.11 -6.00 -13.00
C SER A 16 -5.12 -7.00 -13.51
N LYS A 17 -6.39 -6.68 -13.38
CA LYS A 17 -7.50 -7.49 -13.85
C LYS A 17 -8.55 -6.60 -14.50
N ASN A 18 -9.43 -7.21 -15.28
CA ASN A 18 -10.63 -6.55 -15.77
C ASN A 18 -11.82 -7.26 -15.16
N ALA A 19 -12.65 -6.52 -14.45
CA ALA A 19 -13.82 -7.06 -13.78
C ALA A 19 -15.06 -6.28 -14.22
N GLY A 20 -15.96 -6.94 -14.93
CA GLY A 20 -17.20 -6.32 -15.40
C GLY A 20 -16.99 -5.10 -16.29
N GLY A 21 -15.96 -5.10 -17.13
CA GLY A 21 -15.62 -3.97 -18.00
C GLY A 21 -14.85 -2.84 -17.32
N HIS A 22 -14.48 -3.00 -16.06
CA HIS A 22 -13.73 -2.00 -15.30
C HIS A 22 -12.33 -2.50 -14.96
N SER A 23 -11.36 -1.59 -15.00
CA SER A 23 -10.01 -1.90 -14.57
C SER A 23 -9.98 -2.10 -13.07
N LEU A 24 -9.31 -3.16 -12.64
CA LEU A 24 -9.11 -3.51 -11.25
C LEU A 24 -7.64 -3.84 -11.04
N ALA A 25 -7.04 -3.33 -9.99
CA ALA A 25 -5.69 -3.73 -9.60
C ALA A 25 -5.70 -4.14 -8.13
N LYS A 26 -4.97 -5.20 -7.83
CA LYS A 26 -4.78 -5.67 -6.47
C LYS A 26 -3.34 -5.51 -6.06
N LEU A 27 -3.16 -4.98 -4.84
CA LEU A 27 -1.87 -4.79 -4.21
C LEU A 27 -1.87 -5.53 -2.89
N ARG A 28 -0.70 -5.98 -2.48
CA ARG A 28 -0.50 -6.48 -1.13
C ARG A 28 0.62 -5.70 -0.47
N VAL A 29 0.30 -5.10 0.67
CA VAL A 29 1.20 -4.20 1.38
C VAL A 29 1.58 -4.84 2.72
N ALA A 30 2.88 -4.91 2.98
CA ALA A 30 3.40 -5.32 4.27
C ALA A 30 3.71 -4.06 5.09
N SER A 31 3.02 -3.91 6.20
CA SER A 31 3.23 -2.78 7.11
C SER A 31 3.91 -3.29 8.37
N ASN A 32 5.08 -2.77 8.65
CA ASN A 32 5.82 -3.09 9.87
C ASN A 32 5.64 -1.97 10.88
N GLU A 33 5.24 -2.33 12.08
CA GLU A 33 5.25 -1.39 13.19
C GLU A 33 6.64 -1.37 13.81
N ARG A 34 7.12 -0.15 14.11
CA ARG A 34 8.33 0.02 14.91
C ARG A 34 7.91 0.36 16.32
N ILE A 35 8.35 -0.45 17.25
CA ILE A 35 8.01 -0.31 18.66
C ILE A 35 9.26 0.10 19.42
N LYS A 36 9.13 1.15 20.27
CA LYS A 36 10.18 1.55 21.18
C LYS A 36 10.06 0.71 22.44
N ASP A 37 11.08 -0.08 22.78
CA ASP A 37 11.06 -0.90 23.97
C ASP A 37 11.34 -0.11 25.26
N THR A 38 11.31 -0.80 26.38
CA THR A 38 11.53 -0.16 27.70
C THR A 38 12.94 0.39 27.88
N ASP A 39 13.90 -0.09 27.09
CA ASP A 39 15.28 0.41 27.10
C ASP A 39 15.48 1.60 26.16
N GLY A 40 14.43 2.05 25.51
CA GLY A 40 14.47 3.15 24.57
C GLY A 40 14.98 2.79 23.18
N GLN A 41 15.18 1.51 22.91
CA GLN A 41 15.61 1.04 21.59
C GLN A 41 14.42 0.75 20.70
N TRP A 42 14.57 1.06 19.41
CA TRP A 42 13.58 0.73 18.42
C TRP A 42 13.79 -0.71 17.93
N LYS A 43 12.72 -1.44 17.87
CA LYS A 43 12.71 -2.76 17.27
C LYS A 43 11.50 -2.92 16.36
N ASP A 44 11.61 -3.83 15.41
CA ASP A 44 10.50 -4.11 14.51
C ASP A 44 9.40 -4.86 15.28
N GLY A 45 8.18 -4.38 15.13
CA GLY A 45 7.00 -5.08 15.61
C GLY A 45 6.53 -6.10 14.60
N ASP A 46 5.33 -6.60 14.82
CA ASP A 46 4.73 -7.57 13.92
C ASP A 46 4.45 -6.97 12.55
N THR A 47 4.63 -7.78 11.51
CA THR A 47 4.28 -7.39 10.16
C THR A 47 2.80 -7.67 9.92
N THR A 48 2.08 -6.67 9.46
CA THR A 48 0.69 -6.80 9.04
C THR A 48 0.61 -6.75 7.53
N TYR A 49 -0.06 -7.73 6.94
CA TYR A 49 -0.29 -7.77 5.50
C TYR A 49 -1.70 -7.28 5.21
N VAL A 50 -1.80 -6.34 4.28
CA VAL A 50 -3.07 -5.73 3.91
C VAL A 50 -3.26 -5.87 2.41
N ASP A 51 -4.41 -6.39 2.01
CA ASP A 51 -4.81 -6.44 0.62
C ASP A 51 -5.49 -5.13 0.24
N VAL A 52 -5.15 -4.59 -0.91
CA VAL A 52 -5.65 -3.31 -1.40
C VAL A 52 -6.26 -3.52 -2.77
N THR A 53 -7.47 -3.01 -2.94
CA THR A 53 -8.17 -3.05 -4.23
C THR A 53 -8.26 -1.63 -4.78
N CYS A 54 -7.83 -1.47 -6.02
CA CYS A 54 -7.87 -0.21 -6.75
C CYS A 54 -8.76 -0.35 -7.97
N TRP A 55 -9.58 0.65 -8.25
CA TRP A 55 -10.54 0.64 -9.36
C TRP A 55 -10.26 1.73 -10.37
N ARG A 56 -10.54 1.46 -11.64
CA ARG A 56 -10.56 2.44 -12.73
C ARG A 56 -9.24 3.19 -12.90
N LYS A 57 -9.24 4.51 -12.83
CA LYS A 57 -8.04 5.33 -13.01
C LYS A 57 -6.94 5.00 -12.01
N LEU A 58 -7.32 4.74 -10.78
CA LEU A 58 -6.35 4.36 -9.75
C LEU A 58 -5.72 3.00 -10.08
N ALA A 59 -6.52 2.06 -10.56
CA ALA A 59 -6.01 0.75 -11.00
C ALA A 59 -4.99 0.90 -12.13
N GLU A 60 -5.24 1.79 -13.06
CA GLU A 60 -4.31 2.07 -14.15
C GLU A 60 -3.02 2.71 -13.65
N GLY A 61 -3.16 3.67 -12.72
CA GLY A 61 -2.01 4.40 -12.17
C GLY A 61 -1.07 3.53 -11.36
N VAL A 62 -1.60 2.59 -10.57
CA VAL A 62 -0.77 1.75 -9.70
C VAL A 62 0.05 0.70 -10.47
N THR A 63 -0.22 0.49 -11.75
CA THR A 63 0.54 -0.48 -12.56
C THR A 63 2.01 -0.11 -12.70
N SER A 64 2.37 1.14 -12.48
CA SER A 64 3.76 1.58 -12.52
C SER A 64 4.54 1.23 -11.25
N LEU A 65 3.85 0.85 -10.18
CA LEU A 65 4.50 0.46 -8.94
C LEU A 65 5.14 -0.93 -9.09
N ARG A 66 6.11 -1.23 -8.23
CA ARG A 66 6.84 -2.49 -8.28
C ARG A 66 7.04 -3.05 -6.88
N LYS A 67 7.23 -4.35 -6.82
CA LYS A 67 7.59 -5.07 -5.59
C LYS A 67 8.72 -4.36 -4.84
N GLY A 68 8.56 -4.24 -3.53
CA GLY A 68 9.53 -3.60 -2.66
C GLY A 68 9.36 -2.11 -2.50
N GLN A 69 8.54 -1.48 -3.30
CA GLN A 69 8.27 -0.05 -3.23
C GLN A 69 7.47 0.29 -1.98
N ARG A 70 7.86 1.37 -1.31
CA ARG A 70 7.11 1.88 -0.17
C ARG A 70 5.97 2.76 -0.68
N VAL A 71 4.77 2.49 -0.18
CA VAL A 71 3.56 3.18 -0.62
C VAL A 71 2.75 3.67 0.56
N VAL A 72 1.97 4.71 0.30
CA VAL A 72 0.94 5.21 1.21
C VAL A 72 -0.41 4.91 0.56
N VAL A 73 -1.27 4.20 1.29
CA VAL A 73 -2.60 3.82 0.82
C VAL A 73 -3.64 4.47 1.70
N TYR A 74 -4.60 5.14 1.10
CA TYR A 74 -5.74 5.72 1.78
C TYR A 74 -7.03 5.18 1.21
N GLY A 75 -7.92 4.69 2.06
CA GLY A 75 -9.19 4.15 1.58
C GLY A 75 -10.08 3.63 2.69
N LYS A 76 -11.12 2.93 2.27
CA LYS A 76 -12.09 2.33 3.18
C LYS A 76 -11.59 0.97 3.65
N LEU A 77 -11.58 0.78 4.95
CA LEU A 77 -11.27 -0.51 5.54
C LEU A 77 -12.49 -1.40 5.50
N LYS A 78 -12.33 -2.57 4.89
CA LYS A 78 -13.35 -3.61 4.88
C LYS A 78 -12.79 -4.86 5.54
N GLY A 79 -13.51 -5.37 6.53
CA GLY A 79 -13.19 -6.63 7.16
C GLY A 79 -14.19 -7.69 6.78
N HIS A 80 -13.75 -8.90 6.58
CA HIS A 80 -14.65 -10.03 6.39
C HIS A 80 -14.12 -11.25 7.13
N SER A 81 -15.05 -12.05 7.62
CA SER A 81 -14.73 -13.33 8.25
C SER A 81 -14.68 -14.42 7.20
N PHE A 82 -13.81 -15.39 7.42
CA PHE A 82 -13.74 -16.59 6.59
C PHE A 82 -13.53 -17.80 7.47
N GLU A 83 -13.87 -18.95 6.95
CA GLU A 83 -13.69 -20.22 7.64
C GLU A 83 -12.46 -20.94 7.09
N ARG A 84 -11.57 -21.36 7.99
CA ARG A 84 -10.40 -22.15 7.62
C ARG A 84 -10.77 -23.62 7.43
N LYS A 85 -9.89 -24.36 6.79
CA LYS A 85 -10.10 -25.80 6.55
C LYS A 85 -10.29 -26.61 7.83
N ASP A 86 -9.74 -26.14 8.94
CA ASP A 86 -9.87 -26.80 10.25
C ASP A 86 -11.14 -26.40 11.01
N GLY A 87 -12.01 -25.61 10.40
CA GLY A 87 -13.26 -25.15 11.00
C GLY A 87 -13.14 -23.89 11.84
N THR A 88 -11.94 -23.37 12.06
CA THR A 88 -11.77 -22.10 12.79
C THR A 88 -12.08 -20.92 11.91
N LYS A 89 -12.53 -19.82 12.54
CA LYS A 89 -12.81 -18.57 11.83
C LYS A 89 -11.60 -17.66 11.85
N GLY A 90 -11.36 -17.00 10.72
CA GLY A 90 -10.36 -15.97 10.61
C GLY A 90 -10.94 -14.67 10.08
N TYR A 91 -10.19 -13.60 10.22
CA TYR A 91 -10.56 -12.30 9.67
C TYR A 91 -9.52 -11.87 8.65
N ALA A 92 -10.00 -11.36 7.54
CA ALA A 92 -9.16 -10.70 6.54
C ALA A 92 -9.59 -9.24 6.43
N TYR A 93 -8.61 -8.37 6.29
CA TYR A 93 -8.83 -6.95 6.09
C TYR A 93 -8.41 -6.56 4.69
N GLU A 94 -9.24 -5.78 4.03
CA GLU A 94 -9.02 -5.27 2.70
C GLU A 94 -9.29 -3.77 2.70
N ILE A 95 -8.47 -3.03 1.96
CA ILE A 95 -8.70 -1.61 1.76
C ILE A 95 -9.17 -1.39 0.33
N GLU A 96 -10.34 -0.78 0.19
CA GLU A 96 -10.76 -0.24 -1.09
C GLU A 96 -10.17 1.15 -1.22
N ALA A 97 -9.11 1.25 -2.02
CA ALA A 97 -8.30 2.46 -2.05
C ALA A 97 -9.03 3.63 -2.70
N THR A 98 -8.93 4.77 -2.06
CA THR A 98 -9.31 6.06 -2.63
C THR A 98 -8.11 6.69 -3.32
N ASP A 99 -6.92 6.49 -2.76
CA ASP A 99 -5.69 6.99 -3.33
C ASP A 99 -4.51 6.12 -2.90
N VAL A 100 -3.50 6.05 -3.75
CA VAL A 100 -2.25 5.34 -3.48
C VAL A 100 -1.11 6.20 -4.03
N GLY A 101 -0.08 6.37 -3.24
CA GLY A 101 1.09 7.12 -3.66
C GLY A 101 2.38 6.45 -3.23
N ALA A 102 3.46 6.72 -3.94
CA ALA A 102 4.79 6.30 -3.53
C ALA A 102 5.24 7.17 -2.35
N SER A 103 5.85 6.53 -1.35
CA SER A 103 6.34 7.27 -0.19
C SER A 103 7.67 7.93 -0.51
N ILE A 104 7.73 9.22 -0.27
CA ILE A 104 8.95 10.00 -0.47
C ILE A 104 10.02 9.67 0.59
N MET A 105 9.59 9.12 1.73
CA MET A 105 10.48 8.71 2.82
C MET A 105 11.06 7.31 2.62
N ALA A 106 10.79 6.69 1.49
CA ALA A 106 11.27 5.35 1.22
C ALA A 106 12.79 5.32 1.08
N ARG A 107 13.42 4.37 1.79
CA ARG A 107 14.83 4.10 1.57
C ARG A 107 14.97 3.49 0.16
N GLY A 108 15.84 4.07 -0.66
CA GLY A 108 15.98 3.63 -2.04
C GLY A 108 14.95 4.25 -2.99
N ALA A 109 14.25 5.30 -2.57
CA ALA A 109 13.37 6.06 -3.46
C ALA A 109 14.11 6.53 -4.71
N ALA A 110 15.40 6.78 -4.59
CA ALA A 110 16.26 7.11 -5.72
C ALA A 110 16.28 6.03 -6.79
N SER A 111 15.97 4.79 -6.45
CA SER A 111 15.88 3.71 -7.43
C SER A 111 14.71 3.88 -8.40
N LEU A 112 13.72 4.67 -8.02
CA LEU A 112 12.57 4.95 -8.87
C LEU A 112 12.92 5.99 -9.93
N ASP A 113 13.62 7.02 -9.52
CA ASP A 113 14.18 8.04 -10.39
C ASP A 113 15.35 8.69 -9.67
N SER A 114 16.55 8.35 -10.10
CA SER A 114 17.76 8.88 -9.50
C SER A 114 18.11 10.30 -9.94
N ARG A 115 17.34 10.86 -10.85
CA ARG A 115 17.57 12.23 -11.30
C ARG A 115 17.10 13.22 -10.24
N PRO A 116 17.86 14.29 -10.03
CA PRO A 116 17.38 15.37 -9.15
C PRO A 116 16.07 15.94 -9.68
N ILE A 117 15.15 16.22 -8.78
CA ILE A 117 13.93 16.94 -9.15
C ILE A 117 14.31 18.42 -9.26
N GLU A 118 14.25 18.94 -10.46
CA GLU A 118 14.46 20.36 -10.68
C GLU A 118 13.16 21.11 -10.37
N PRO A 119 13.22 22.17 -9.55
CA PRO A 119 12.03 22.95 -9.30
C PRO A 119 11.55 23.62 -10.59
N ASP A 120 10.27 23.47 -10.87
CA ASP A 120 9.63 24.21 -11.94
C ASP A 120 9.29 25.60 -11.40
N LEU A 121 10.02 26.60 -11.86
CA LEU A 121 9.85 27.97 -11.37
C LEU A 121 8.51 28.58 -11.76
N GLU A 122 7.83 28.03 -12.75
CA GLU A 122 6.50 28.47 -13.17
C GLU A 122 5.38 27.81 -12.37
N ASN A 123 5.68 26.71 -11.70
CA ASN A 123 4.71 25.98 -10.89
C ASN A 123 5.23 25.87 -9.46
N PRO A 124 4.67 26.65 -8.52
CA PRO A 124 5.16 26.66 -7.14
C PRO A 124 4.92 25.34 -6.41
N TRP A 125 4.19 24.41 -7.01
CA TRP A 125 3.86 23.11 -6.40
C TRP A 125 4.74 21.96 -6.92
N SER A 126 5.64 22.23 -7.84
CA SER A 126 6.52 21.18 -8.36
C SER A 126 7.80 21.02 -7.57
#